data_4b42439838da42ce01699a238102200d
#
_entry.id   4b42439838da42ce01699a238102200d
#
_cell.length_a   1.000
_cell.length_b   1.000
_cell.length_c   1.000
_cell.angle_alpha   90.00
_cell.angle_beta   90.00
_cell.angle_gamma   90.00
#
_symmetry.space_group_name_H-M   'P 1'
#
loop_
_entity.id
_entity.type
_entity.pdbx_description
1 polymer ?
#
loop_
_entity_poly.entity_id
_entity_poly.type
_entity_poly.pdbx_seq_one_letter_code
_entity_poly.pdbx_strand_id
1 'polypeptide(L)'
;MLFRSSLKAYEWENIKPQVDHITLPSGNRIILLAEGRLVNLGCATGHPSFVMSNSFTNQVLAQIELFTKGSEYGKEVYVLPKHLDEMVARLHLDRIGAKLTELSQDQADYINVPVEGPYKPDHYRY
;
A
#
# COMPACT_ATOMS: atom_id res chain seq x y z
N MET A 1 6.04 19.26 -1.91
CA MET A 1 7.31 20.00 -1.73
C MET A 1 7.14 21.49 -1.46
N LEU A 2 5.96 22.05 -1.60
CA LEU A 2 5.63 23.45 -1.29
C LEU A 2 5.78 23.79 0.21
N PHE A 3 5.48 22.86 1.09
CA PHE A 3 5.50 23.06 2.54
C PHE A 3 6.90 23.40 3.09
N ARG A 4 7.94 22.67 2.65
CA ARG A 4 9.32 22.93 3.10
C ARG A 4 9.85 24.30 2.66
N SER A 5 9.49 24.75 1.46
CA SER A 5 9.95 26.05 0.95
C SER A 5 9.33 27.22 1.71
N SER A 6 8.07 27.10 2.16
CA SER A 6 7.40 28.13 2.95
C SER A 6 7.93 28.24 4.39
N LEU A 7 8.56 27.18 4.90
CA LEU A 7 9.13 27.18 6.26
C LEU A 7 10.59 27.59 6.34
N LYS A 8 11.28 27.83 5.20
CA LYS A 8 12.71 28.19 5.18
C LYS A 8 13.05 29.50 5.91
N ALA A 9 12.09 30.40 6.03
CA ALA A 9 12.28 31.70 6.68
C ALA A 9 12.16 31.63 8.21
N TYR A 10 11.78 30.49 8.77
CA TYR A 10 11.61 30.32 10.20
C TYR A 10 12.86 29.76 10.86
N GLU A 11 12.94 29.89 12.18
CA GLU A 11 14.02 29.32 12.97
C GLU A 11 13.85 27.78 13.11
N TRP A 12 14.90 27.06 12.76
CA TRP A 12 14.97 25.60 12.82
C TRP A 12 15.97 25.16 13.87
N GLU A 13 15.54 24.28 14.75
CA GLU A 13 16.36 23.63 15.76
C GLU A 13 16.33 22.11 15.53
N ASN A 14 17.46 21.50 15.19
CA ASN A 14 17.56 20.05 15.05
C ASN A 14 17.61 19.40 16.43
N ILE A 15 16.62 18.59 16.76
CA ILE A 15 16.49 17.88 18.04
C ILE A 15 17.26 16.56 18.01
N LYS A 16 17.14 15.85 16.91
CA LYS A 16 17.85 14.61 16.60
C LYS A 16 17.77 14.35 15.08
N PRO A 17 18.55 13.41 14.55
CA PRO A 17 18.48 13.09 13.12
C PRO A 17 17.05 12.94 12.62
N GLN A 18 16.69 13.69 11.57
CA GLN A 18 15.37 13.69 10.93
C GLN A 18 14.21 14.24 11.79
N VAL A 19 14.49 14.93 12.90
CA VAL A 19 13.48 15.56 13.75
C VAL A 19 13.90 17.00 14.07
N ASP A 20 13.12 17.94 13.58
CA ASP A 20 13.39 19.37 13.73
C ASP A 20 12.23 20.07 14.45
N HIS A 21 12.54 21.02 15.32
CA HIS A 21 11.60 22.04 15.77
C HIS A 21 11.63 23.23 14.82
N ILE A 22 10.47 23.77 14.52
CA ILE A 22 10.34 25.03 13.76
C ILE A 22 9.52 25.99 14.61
N THR A 23 10.12 27.14 14.93
CA THR A 23 9.46 28.20 15.67
C THR A 23 8.70 29.11 14.70
N LEU A 24 7.40 29.22 14.91
CA LEU A 24 6.53 30.11 14.12
C LEU A 24 6.59 31.55 14.65
N PRO A 25 6.20 32.55 13.84
CA PRO A 25 6.15 33.97 14.29
C PRO A 25 5.25 34.21 15.49
N SER A 26 4.27 33.32 15.72
CA SER A 26 3.38 33.36 16.90
C SER A 26 4.06 32.90 18.19
N GLY A 27 5.30 32.41 18.13
CA GLY A 27 5.99 31.78 19.25
C GLY A 27 5.66 30.29 19.43
N ASN A 28 4.67 29.76 18.72
CA ASN A 28 4.36 28.34 18.73
C ASN A 28 5.45 27.53 18.00
N ARG A 29 5.66 26.29 18.47
CA ARG A 29 6.59 25.35 17.84
C ARG A 29 5.84 24.20 17.19
N ILE A 30 6.33 23.78 16.04
CA ILE A 30 5.91 22.54 15.36
C ILE A 30 7.07 21.56 15.28
N ILE A 31 6.79 20.29 15.34
CA ILE A 31 7.77 19.23 15.13
C ILE A 31 7.66 18.78 13.69
N LEU A 32 8.74 18.95 12.93
CA LEU A 32 8.83 18.45 11.55
C LEU A 32 9.65 17.18 11.51
N LEU A 33 9.07 16.13 10.95
CA LEU A 33 9.71 14.83 10.79
C LEU A 33 10.22 14.65 9.35
N ALA A 34 11.41 14.03 9.22
CA ALA A 34 12.05 13.71 7.94
C ALA A 34 12.11 14.88 6.96
N GLU A 35 12.18 16.13 7.46
CA GLU A 35 12.16 17.37 6.67
C GLU A 35 10.95 17.46 5.70
N GLY A 36 9.81 16.85 6.07
CA GLY A 36 8.62 16.78 5.23
C GLY A 36 8.69 15.73 4.12
N ARG A 37 9.65 14.80 4.18
CA ARG A 37 9.74 13.62 3.30
C ARG A 37 8.95 12.44 3.88
N LEU A 38 9.10 11.24 3.29
CA LEU A 38 8.44 10.02 3.75
C LEU A 38 8.91 9.63 5.16
N VAL A 39 8.04 9.80 6.15
CA VAL A 39 8.34 9.59 7.58
C VAL A 39 8.68 8.13 7.88
N ASN A 40 7.99 7.19 7.28
CA ASN A 40 8.22 5.75 7.44
C ASN A 40 9.62 5.30 6.99
N LEU A 41 10.27 6.05 6.12
CA LEU A 41 11.65 5.80 5.67
C LEU A 41 12.66 6.71 6.37
N GLY A 42 12.30 7.96 6.68
CA GLY A 42 13.19 8.94 7.31
C GLY A 42 13.29 8.80 8.83
N CYS A 43 12.20 8.47 9.52
CA CYS A 43 12.13 8.40 10.98
C CYS A 43 11.79 7.01 11.52
N ALA A 44 11.59 6.01 10.63
CA ALA A 44 11.28 4.63 10.99
C ALA A 44 12.02 3.65 10.06
N THR A 45 11.83 2.38 10.27
CA THR A 45 12.51 1.31 9.52
C THR A 45 11.79 0.86 8.25
N GLY A 46 10.67 1.50 7.92
CA GLY A 46 9.81 1.08 6.81
C GLY A 46 9.02 -0.18 7.12
N HIS A 47 8.49 -0.81 6.08
CA HIS A 47 7.78 -2.08 6.19
C HIS A 47 8.74 -3.27 6.03
N PRO A 48 8.46 -4.40 6.69
CA PRO A 48 9.21 -5.64 6.45
C PRO A 48 9.20 -6.04 4.98
N SER A 49 10.30 -6.62 4.51
CA SER A 49 10.45 -7.04 3.12
C SER A 49 9.37 -8.02 2.65
N PHE A 50 8.90 -8.90 3.53
CA PHE A 50 7.78 -9.79 3.23
C PHE A 50 6.49 -9.04 2.91
N VAL A 51 6.16 -8.00 3.68
CA VAL A 51 4.98 -7.15 3.42
C VAL A 51 5.14 -6.41 2.08
N MET A 52 6.33 -5.87 1.83
CA MET A 52 6.61 -5.18 0.56
C MET A 52 6.63 -6.12 -0.64
N SER A 53 6.98 -7.40 -0.45
CA SER A 53 6.90 -8.42 -1.49
C SER A 53 5.47 -8.57 -2.03
N ASN A 54 4.45 -8.56 -1.16
CA ASN A 54 3.05 -8.57 -1.61
C ASN A 54 2.72 -7.35 -2.49
N SER A 55 3.16 -6.16 -2.08
CA SER A 55 2.95 -4.93 -2.86
C SER A 55 3.65 -4.98 -4.22
N PHE A 56 4.90 -5.42 -4.28
CA PHE A 56 5.64 -5.53 -5.53
C PHE A 56 5.07 -6.59 -6.46
N THR A 57 4.64 -7.74 -5.93
CA THR A 57 3.97 -8.77 -6.72
C THR A 57 2.69 -8.22 -7.34
N ASN A 58 1.90 -7.46 -6.58
CA ASN A 58 0.70 -6.81 -7.11
C ASN A 58 1.02 -5.83 -8.24
N GLN A 59 2.08 -5.03 -8.08
CA GLN A 59 2.54 -4.11 -9.14
C GLN A 59 2.99 -4.86 -10.40
N VAL A 60 3.71 -5.98 -10.26
CA VAL A 60 4.14 -6.80 -11.39
C VAL A 60 2.94 -7.42 -12.12
N LEU A 61 1.99 -7.98 -11.38
CA LEU A 61 0.77 -8.54 -11.97
C LEU A 61 -0.06 -7.47 -12.69
N ALA A 62 -0.16 -6.27 -12.12
CA ALA A 62 -0.81 -5.13 -12.78
C ALA A 62 -0.13 -4.77 -14.12
N GLN A 63 1.19 -4.75 -14.16
CA GLN A 63 1.94 -4.47 -15.39
C GLN A 63 1.71 -5.57 -16.44
N ILE A 64 1.74 -6.85 -16.03
CA ILE A 64 1.46 -7.98 -16.92
C ILE A 64 0.05 -7.87 -17.51
N GLU A 65 -0.95 -7.61 -16.66
CA GLU A 65 -2.35 -7.44 -17.07
C GLU A 65 -2.49 -6.32 -18.12
N LEU A 66 -1.95 -5.14 -17.81
CA LEU A 66 -2.01 -3.99 -18.71
C LEU A 66 -1.22 -4.20 -20.02
N PHE A 67 -0.12 -4.92 -19.95
CA PHE A 67 0.70 -5.20 -21.15
C PHE A 67 0.03 -6.24 -22.07
N THR A 68 -0.57 -7.26 -21.48
CA THR A 68 -1.19 -8.37 -22.23
C THR A 68 -2.58 -8.04 -22.72
N LYS A 69 -3.35 -7.22 -21.98
CA LYS A 69 -4.73 -6.87 -22.27
C LYS A 69 -4.93 -5.36 -22.47
N GLY A 70 -3.90 -4.65 -22.88
CA GLY A 70 -3.92 -3.19 -23.02
C GLY A 70 -5.01 -2.65 -23.95
N SER A 71 -5.48 -3.43 -24.91
CA SER A 71 -6.58 -3.06 -25.80
C SER A 71 -7.96 -3.06 -25.12
N GLU A 72 -8.09 -3.73 -23.98
CA GLU A 72 -9.34 -3.82 -23.21
C GLU A 72 -9.49 -2.64 -22.21
N TYR A 73 -8.39 -1.91 -21.97
CA TYR A 73 -8.34 -0.79 -21.03
C TYR A 73 -8.31 0.56 -21.74
N GLY A 74 -9.19 1.46 -21.33
CA GLY A 74 -9.15 2.87 -21.75
C GLY A 74 -8.13 3.69 -20.95
N LYS A 75 -8.05 5.00 -21.21
CA LYS A 75 -7.20 5.92 -20.47
C LYS A 75 -7.89 6.40 -19.18
N GLU A 76 -8.09 5.48 -18.24
CA GLU A 76 -8.85 5.69 -17.01
C GLU A 76 -8.13 5.03 -15.82
N VAL A 77 -8.66 5.26 -14.61
CA VAL A 77 -8.20 4.57 -13.39
C VAL A 77 -9.06 3.33 -13.18
N TYR A 78 -8.43 2.18 -13.13
CA TYR A 78 -9.09 0.89 -12.92
C TYR A 78 -8.72 0.31 -11.57
N VAL A 79 -9.64 -0.46 -10.99
CA VAL A 79 -9.34 -1.38 -9.88
C VAL A 79 -8.97 -2.72 -10.50
N LEU A 80 -7.86 -3.30 -10.05
CA LEU A 80 -7.41 -4.59 -10.57
C LEU A 80 -8.46 -5.68 -10.34
N PRO A 81 -8.56 -6.64 -11.29
CA PRO A 81 -9.41 -7.82 -11.11
C PRO A 81 -9.09 -8.58 -9.82
N LYS A 82 -10.11 -8.99 -9.07
CA LYS A 82 -9.96 -9.64 -7.77
C LYS A 82 -9.13 -10.92 -7.78
N HIS A 83 -9.15 -11.67 -8.88
CA HIS A 83 -8.32 -12.87 -9.04
C HIS A 83 -6.82 -12.56 -9.00
N LEU A 84 -6.38 -11.36 -9.41
CA LEU A 84 -4.97 -10.96 -9.33
C LEU A 84 -4.57 -10.68 -7.87
N ASP A 85 -5.45 -10.03 -7.09
CA ASP A 85 -5.24 -9.81 -5.68
C ASP A 85 -5.13 -11.14 -4.90
N GLU A 86 -6.00 -12.10 -5.21
CA GLU A 86 -5.93 -13.44 -4.63
C GLU A 86 -4.67 -14.21 -5.05
N MET A 87 -4.22 -14.04 -6.28
CA MET A 87 -2.96 -14.64 -6.75
C MET A 87 -1.77 -14.14 -5.94
N VAL A 88 -1.73 -12.85 -5.57
CA VAL A 88 -0.71 -12.31 -4.67
C VAL A 88 -0.72 -13.05 -3.34
N ALA A 89 -1.88 -13.23 -2.74
CA ALA A 89 -2.02 -13.97 -1.48
C ALA A 89 -1.51 -15.41 -1.62
N ARG A 90 -1.97 -16.15 -2.63
CA ARG A 90 -1.58 -17.54 -2.89
C ARG A 90 -0.07 -17.72 -3.04
N LEU A 91 0.59 -16.80 -3.76
CA LEU A 91 2.04 -16.84 -3.95
C LEU A 91 2.85 -16.64 -2.65
N HIS A 92 2.24 -16.08 -1.61
CA HIS A 92 2.92 -15.77 -0.36
C HIS A 92 2.56 -16.71 0.81
N LEU A 93 1.49 -17.50 0.71
CA LEU A 93 0.99 -18.35 1.79
C LEU A 93 2.03 -19.37 2.26
N ASP A 94 2.68 -20.06 1.36
CA ASP A 94 3.68 -21.09 1.68
C ASP A 94 4.85 -20.53 2.50
N ARG A 95 5.23 -19.28 2.25
CA ARG A 95 6.32 -18.63 2.96
C ARG A 95 6.07 -18.47 4.46
N ILE A 96 4.81 -18.36 4.84
CA ILE A 96 4.37 -18.22 6.24
C ILE A 96 3.77 -19.52 6.80
N GLY A 97 3.88 -20.62 6.06
CA GLY A 97 3.33 -21.92 6.48
C GLY A 97 1.80 -21.96 6.51
N ALA A 98 1.13 -21.04 5.83
CA ALA A 98 -0.32 -20.98 5.75
C ALA A 98 -0.82 -21.71 4.51
N LYS A 99 -2.03 -22.28 4.62
CA LYS A 99 -2.76 -22.88 3.50
C LYS A 99 -4.10 -22.18 3.34
N LEU A 100 -4.49 -21.94 2.09
CA LEU A 100 -5.83 -21.45 1.80
C LEU A 100 -6.83 -22.59 2.07
N THR A 101 -7.92 -22.26 2.74
CA THR A 101 -9.03 -23.20 2.97
C THR A 101 -9.71 -23.48 1.63
N GLU A 102 -9.90 -24.75 1.33
CA GLU A 102 -10.73 -25.19 0.21
C GLU A 102 -12.18 -25.28 0.70
N LEU A 103 -13.06 -24.49 0.11
CA LEU A 103 -14.48 -24.48 0.48
C LEU A 103 -15.19 -25.68 -0.12
N SER A 104 -16.08 -26.34 0.68
CA SER A 104 -17.09 -27.22 0.11
C SER A 104 -18.17 -26.40 -0.60
N GLN A 105 -18.96 -27.04 -1.48
CA GLN A 105 -20.06 -26.35 -2.16
C GLN A 105 -21.05 -25.74 -1.15
N ASP A 106 -21.41 -26.48 -0.09
CA ASP A 106 -22.31 -25.98 0.94
C ASP A 106 -21.76 -24.74 1.67
N GLN A 107 -20.45 -24.71 1.92
CA GLN A 107 -19.81 -23.55 2.53
C GLN A 107 -19.79 -22.34 1.59
N ALA A 108 -19.47 -22.57 0.33
CA ALA A 108 -19.44 -21.54 -0.70
C ALA A 108 -20.85 -20.93 -0.90
N ASP A 109 -21.87 -21.77 -0.96
CA ASP A 109 -23.28 -21.35 -1.09
C ASP A 109 -23.74 -20.56 0.15
N TYR A 110 -23.34 -21.00 1.35
CA TYR A 110 -23.69 -20.32 2.59
C TYR A 110 -23.15 -18.87 2.67
N ILE A 111 -21.90 -18.66 2.23
CA ILE A 111 -21.28 -17.32 2.23
C ILE A 111 -21.44 -16.59 0.90
N ASN A 112 -22.13 -17.19 -0.06
CA ASN A 112 -22.42 -16.63 -1.38
C ASN A 112 -21.17 -16.22 -2.18
N VAL A 113 -20.19 -17.13 -2.27
CA VAL A 113 -18.98 -16.96 -3.10
C VAL A 113 -18.75 -18.22 -3.93
N PRO A 114 -18.04 -18.14 -5.08
CA PRO A 114 -17.62 -19.34 -5.82
C PRO A 114 -16.62 -20.17 -5.01
N VAL A 115 -16.65 -21.51 -5.16
CA VAL A 115 -15.66 -22.41 -4.53
C VAL A 115 -14.23 -22.02 -4.90
N GLU A 116 -14.02 -21.62 -6.13
CA GLU A 116 -12.69 -21.27 -6.70
C GLU A 116 -12.30 -19.81 -6.50
N GLY A 117 -13.19 -18.98 -5.94
CA GLY A 117 -13.02 -17.54 -5.87
C GLY A 117 -13.54 -16.80 -7.13
N PRO A 118 -13.38 -15.51 -7.20
CA PRO A 118 -12.87 -14.64 -6.16
C PRO A 118 -13.78 -14.58 -4.92
N TYR A 119 -13.16 -14.46 -3.75
CA TYR A 119 -13.88 -14.46 -2.46
C TYR A 119 -14.30 -13.05 -2.01
N LYS A 120 -13.80 -12.02 -2.68
CA LYS A 120 -14.18 -10.64 -2.44
C LYS A 120 -15.22 -10.18 -3.46
N PRO A 121 -16.36 -9.58 -3.05
CA PRO A 121 -17.32 -9.00 -3.98
C PRO A 121 -16.73 -7.80 -4.74
N ASP A 122 -17.25 -7.50 -5.92
CA ASP A 122 -16.74 -6.48 -6.83
C ASP A 122 -16.71 -5.07 -6.22
N HIS A 123 -17.66 -4.76 -5.33
CA HIS A 123 -17.70 -3.46 -4.66
C HIS A 123 -16.60 -3.29 -3.60
N TYR A 124 -15.92 -4.35 -3.21
CA TYR A 124 -14.84 -4.28 -2.24
C TYR A 124 -13.56 -3.77 -2.91
N ARG A 125 -13.07 -2.63 -2.47
CA ARG A 125 -11.93 -1.94 -3.11
C ARG A 125 -10.56 -2.47 -2.68
N TYR A 126 -10.49 -3.20 -1.56
CA TYR A 126 -9.22 -3.63 -0.97
C TYR A 126 -9.11 -5.15 -0.89
#